data_0ff75429e15a15d9db282903d9648c5b
#
_entry.id   0ff75429e15a15d9db282903d9648c5b
#
_cell.length_a   1.000
_cell.length_b   1.000
_cell.length_c   1.000
_cell.angle_alpha   90.00
_cell.angle_beta   90.00
_cell.angle_gamma   90.00
#
_symmetry.space_group_name_H-M   'P 1'
#
loop_
_entity.id
_entity.type
_entity.pdbx_description
1 polymer ?
#
loop_
_entity_poly.entity_id
_entity_poly.type
_entity_poly.pdbx_seq_one_letter_code
_entity_poly.pdbx_strand_id
1 'polypeptide(L)'
;MIIILSFTTICLIQLNNDEQTNWKAGQNIMTYMFTIWLCFYLLEILNPNNVLAAWNINLTPYALIPLICAFVVPLVVRTKKDIELLLIIWSVFVLVFTIKGYWQKNYGFSSKDLYFLHVLGGWRT
;
A
#
# COMPACT_ATOMS: atom_id res chain seq x y z
N MET A 1 -6.08 6.91 3.97
CA MET A 1 -6.96 6.38 2.91
C MET A 1 -7.35 7.44 1.88
N ILE A 2 -8.04 8.51 2.27
CA ILE A 2 -8.50 9.58 1.35
C ILE A 2 -7.34 10.18 0.55
N ILE A 3 -6.19 10.44 1.17
CA ILE A 3 -5.01 11.01 0.51
C ILE A 3 -4.48 10.07 -0.58
N ILE A 4 -4.43 8.76 -0.33
CA ILE A 4 -3.96 7.77 -1.32
C ILE A 4 -4.94 7.71 -2.50
N LEU A 5 -6.24 7.67 -2.22
CA LEU A 5 -7.28 7.67 -3.27
C LEU A 5 -7.25 8.96 -4.09
N SER A 6 -7.10 10.11 -3.44
CA SER A 6 -7.00 11.40 -4.15
C SER A 6 -5.77 11.45 -5.03
N PHE A 7 -4.61 11.02 -4.51
CA PHE A 7 -3.37 10.98 -5.28
C PHE A 7 -3.48 10.02 -6.49
N THR A 8 -4.02 8.82 -6.28
CA THR A 8 -4.22 7.86 -7.39
C THR A 8 -5.19 8.39 -8.43
N THR A 9 -6.26 9.06 -8.01
CA THR A 9 -7.21 9.69 -8.95
C THR A 9 -6.54 10.77 -9.78
N ILE A 10 -5.74 11.63 -9.17
CA ILE A 10 -4.98 12.68 -9.89
C ILE A 10 -4.00 12.04 -10.89
N CYS A 11 -3.25 11.01 -10.46
CA CYS A 11 -2.35 10.28 -11.34
C CYS A 11 -3.09 9.65 -12.53
N LEU A 12 -4.24 9.03 -12.30
CA LEU A 12 -5.04 8.41 -13.36
C LEU A 12 -5.59 9.45 -14.34
N ILE A 13 -6.01 10.62 -13.85
CA ILE A 13 -6.46 11.72 -14.73
C ILE A 13 -5.30 12.22 -15.58
N GLN A 14 -4.11 12.42 -15.00
CA GLN A 14 -2.92 12.84 -15.77
C GLN A 14 -2.52 11.80 -16.82
N LEU A 15 -2.56 10.51 -16.46
CA LEU A 15 -2.28 9.42 -17.39
C LEU A 15 -3.32 9.32 -18.51
N ASN A 16 -4.58 9.60 -18.21
CA ASN A 16 -5.65 9.59 -19.22
C ASN A 16 -5.51 10.74 -20.24
N ASN A 17 -4.95 11.87 -19.83
CA ASN A 17 -4.68 13.01 -20.69
C ASN A 17 -3.42 12.84 -21.55
N ASP A 18 -2.58 11.85 -21.24
CA ASP A 18 -1.38 11.51 -21.98
C ASP A 18 -1.69 10.44 -23.04
N GLU A 19 -1.69 10.83 -24.31
CA GLU A 19 -1.97 9.93 -25.45
C GLU A 19 -0.97 8.76 -25.56
N GLN A 20 0.21 8.88 -24.95
CA GLN A 20 1.24 7.84 -24.97
C GLN A 20 1.07 6.81 -23.85
N THR A 21 0.03 6.92 -23.03
CA THR A 21 -0.18 5.99 -21.91
C THR A 21 -0.56 4.60 -22.39
N ASN A 22 0.27 3.62 -22.07
CA ASN A 22 -0.02 2.22 -22.37
C ASN A 22 -0.81 1.57 -21.22
N TRP A 23 -2.13 1.65 -21.27
CA TRP A 23 -3.02 1.08 -20.27
C TRP A 23 -2.89 -0.45 -20.10
N LYS A 24 -2.41 -1.16 -21.15
CA LYS A 24 -2.16 -2.60 -21.06
C LYS A 24 -1.04 -2.95 -20.09
N ALA A 25 -0.13 -2.04 -19.83
CA ALA A 25 0.93 -2.27 -18.85
C ALA A 25 0.40 -2.43 -17.41
N GLY A 26 -0.73 -1.77 -17.08
CA GLY A 26 -1.40 -1.96 -15.79
C GLY A 26 -2.13 -3.30 -15.64
N GLN A 27 -2.44 -3.96 -16.77
CA GLN A 27 -3.09 -5.28 -16.81
C GLN A 27 -2.03 -6.38 -16.81
N ASN A 28 -1.24 -6.46 -15.74
CA ASN A 28 -0.19 -7.45 -15.58
C ASN A 28 -0.62 -8.56 -14.61
N ILE A 29 0.17 -9.63 -14.57
CA ILE A 29 -0.13 -10.80 -13.73
C ILE A 29 -0.25 -10.44 -12.23
N MET A 30 0.53 -9.48 -11.76
CA MET A 30 0.47 -9.03 -10.36
C MET A 30 -0.86 -8.35 -10.05
N THR A 31 -1.37 -7.53 -10.97
CA THR A 31 -2.69 -6.89 -10.84
C THR A 31 -3.79 -7.94 -10.74
N TYR A 32 -3.75 -8.98 -11.57
CA TYR A 32 -4.72 -10.06 -11.50
C TYR A 32 -4.62 -10.85 -10.19
N MET A 33 -3.41 -11.18 -9.75
CA MET A 33 -3.18 -11.88 -8.49
C MET A 33 -3.69 -11.09 -7.28
N PHE A 34 -3.40 -9.79 -7.21
CA PHE A 34 -3.91 -8.95 -6.13
C PHE A 34 -5.42 -8.71 -6.20
N THR A 35 -6.01 -8.72 -7.41
CA THR A 35 -7.46 -8.67 -7.58
C THR A 35 -8.12 -9.93 -7.03
N ILE A 36 -7.60 -11.10 -7.37
CA ILE A 36 -8.10 -12.38 -6.86
C ILE A 36 -7.97 -12.41 -5.33
N TRP A 37 -6.81 -12.03 -4.81
CA TRP A 37 -6.60 -11.98 -3.37
C TRP A 37 -7.57 -11.03 -2.67
N LEU A 38 -7.83 -9.84 -3.23
CA LEU A 38 -8.81 -8.90 -2.72
C LEU A 38 -10.22 -9.48 -2.75
N CYS A 39 -10.60 -10.19 -3.80
CA CYS A 39 -11.91 -10.88 -3.88
C CYS A 39 -12.07 -11.90 -2.75
N PHE A 40 -11.06 -12.75 -2.50
CA PHE A 40 -11.09 -13.69 -1.37
C PHE A 40 -11.17 -12.97 -0.03
N TYR A 41 -10.44 -11.88 0.14
CA TYR A 41 -10.46 -11.07 1.34
C TYR A 41 -11.84 -10.46 1.61
N LEU A 42 -12.53 -9.98 0.56
CA LEU A 42 -13.89 -9.46 0.65
C LEU A 42 -14.91 -10.56 0.96
N LEU A 43 -14.75 -11.75 0.38
CA LEU A 43 -15.60 -12.91 0.69
C LEU A 43 -15.47 -13.32 2.16
N GLU A 44 -14.28 -13.28 2.74
CA GLU A 44 -14.06 -13.55 4.16
C GLU A 44 -14.77 -12.55 5.09
N ILE A 45 -14.88 -11.27 4.68
CA ILE A 45 -15.65 -10.27 5.43
C ILE A 45 -17.14 -10.64 5.47
N LEU A 46 -17.66 -11.22 4.39
CA LEU A 46 -19.05 -11.62 4.27
C LEU A 46 -19.37 -12.95 4.97
N ASN A 47 -18.35 -13.70 5.39
CA ASN A 47 -18.52 -14.98 6.07
C ASN A 47 -19.09 -14.77 7.50
N PRO A 48 -20.30 -15.26 7.80
CA PRO A 48 -20.95 -15.05 9.10
C PRO A 48 -20.21 -15.73 10.25
N ASN A 49 -19.38 -16.73 9.96
CA ASN A 49 -18.56 -17.45 10.95
C ASN A 49 -17.21 -16.78 11.22
N ASN A 50 -16.89 -15.71 10.50
CA ASN A 50 -15.62 -15.02 10.68
C ASN A 50 -15.67 -14.05 11.87
N VAL A 51 -15.09 -14.47 12.99
CA VAL A 51 -15.00 -13.64 14.21
C VAL A 51 -14.18 -12.37 14.00
N LEU A 52 -13.32 -12.35 12.98
CA LEU A 52 -12.44 -11.23 12.64
C LEU A 52 -13.00 -10.32 11.53
N ALA A 53 -14.27 -10.48 11.14
CA ALA A 53 -14.86 -9.70 10.03
C ALA A 53 -14.72 -8.19 10.24
N ALA A 54 -15.01 -7.69 11.44
CA ALA A 54 -14.86 -6.26 11.76
C ALA A 54 -13.41 -5.78 11.67
N TRP A 55 -12.45 -6.60 12.05
CA TRP A 55 -11.02 -6.33 11.91
C TRP A 55 -10.60 -6.28 10.43
N ASN A 56 -11.09 -7.23 9.63
CA ASN A 56 -10.83 -7.29 8.21
C ASN A 56 -11.40 -6.07 7.47
N ILE A 57 -12.58 -5.57 7.84
CA ILE A 57 -13.14 -4.33 7.27
C ILE A 57 -12.17 -3.16 7.49
N ASN A 58 -11.59 -3.02 8.67
CA ASN A 58 -10.63 -1.95 8.97
C ASN A 58 -9.30 -2.11 8.20
N LEU A 59 -8.92 -3.33 7.83
CA LEU A 59 -7.69 -3.62 7.07
C LEU A 59 -7.89 -3.60 5.55
N THR A 60 -9.13 -3.59 5.05
CA THR A 60 -9.44 -3.53 3.61
C THR A 60 -8.69 -2.42 2.86
N PRO A 61 -8.55 -1.19 3.40
CA PRO A 61 -7.75 -0.15 2.76
C PRO A 61 -6.30 -0.55 2.47
N TYR A 62 -5.71 -1.33 3.36
CA TYR A 62 -4.32 -1.80 3.20
C TYR A 62 -4.21 -2.90 2.14
N ALA A 63 -5.26 -3.69 1.93
CA ALA A 63 -5.33 -4.68 0.86
C ALA A 63 -5.45 -4.03 -0.52
N LEU A 64 -6.04 -2.84 -0.63
CA LEU A 64 -6.14 -2.09 -1.88
C LEU A 64 -4.82 -1.48 -2.32
N ILE A 65 -3.92 -1.14 -1.41
CA ILE A 65 -2.64 -0.49 -1.73
C ILE A 65 -1.78 -1.33 -2.69
N PRO A 66 -1.53 -2.64 -2.45
CA PRO A 66 -0.78 -3.47 -3.39
C PRO A 66 -1.41 -3.54 -4.78
N LEU A 67 -2.75 -3.62 -4.86
CA LEU A 67 -3.47 -3.64 -6.13
C LEU A 67 -3.29 -2.33 -6.90
N ILE A 68 -3.45 -1.20 -6.22
CA ILE A 68 -3.24 0.13 -6.82
C ILE A 68 -1.79 0.26 -7.30
N CYS A 69 -0.81 -0.15 -6.50
CA CYS A 69 0.59 -0.12 -6.89
C CYS A 69 0.87 -1.02 -8.10
N ALA A 70 0.35 -2.24 -8.12
CA ALA A 70 0.54 -3.17 -9.23
C ALA A 70 -0.04 -2.65 -10.55
N PHE A 71 -1.10 -1.85 -10.48
CA PHE A 71 -1.72 -1.23 -11.65
C PHE A 71 -1.02 0.07 -12.07
N VAL A 72 -0.76 0.99 -11.14
CA VAL A 72 -0.29 2.34 -11.44
C VAL A 72 1.22 2.39 -11.72
N VAL A 73 2.03 1.63 -11.00
CA VAL A 73 3.50 1.68 -11.15
C VAL A 73 3.94 1.36 -12.57
N PRO A 74 3.45 0.30 -13.25
CA PRO A 74 3.82 0.01 -14.63
C PRO A 74 3.36 1.08 -15.63
N LEU A 75 2.33 1.85 -15.29
CA LEU A 75 1.85 2.95 -16.14
C LEU A 75 2.74 4.19 -16.04
N VAL A 76 3.27 4.45 -14.86
CA VAL A 76 4.11 5.64 -14.56
C VAL A 76 5.58 5.38 -14.88
N VAL A 77 6.07 4.20 -14.50
CA VAL A 77 7.48 3.82 -14.67
C VAL A 77 7.68 3.25 -16.06
N ARG A 78 8.20 4.09 -16.98
CA ARG A 78 8.36 3.72 -18.39
C ARG A 78 9.82 3.62 -18.82
N THR A 79 10.70 4.37 -18.16
CA THR A 79 12.11 4.47 -18.52
C THR A 79 13.01 3.93 -17.43
N LYS A 80 14.26 3.60 -17.81
CA LYS A 80 15.28 3.17 -16.85
C LYS A 80 15.54 4.24 -15.77
N LYS A 81 15.46 5.52 -16.14
CA LYS A 81 15.61 6.64 -15.21
C LYS A 81 14.50 6.68 -14.15
N ASP A 82 13.27 6.33 -14.55
CA ASP A 82 12.15 6.29 -13.60
C ASP A 82 12.35 5.19 -12.57
N ILE A 83 12.91 4.04 -12.98
CA ILE A 83 13.26 2.93 -12.08
C ILE A 83 14.37 3.37 -11.10
N GLU A 84 15.40 4.03 -11.60
CA GLU A 84 16.48 4.56 -10.77
C GLU A 84 15.95 5.57 -9.74
N LEU A 85 15.08 6.48 -10.17
CA LEU A 85 14.44 7.45 -9.28
C LEU A 85 13.59 6.76 -8.21
N LEU A 86 12.79 5.77 -8.59
CA LEU A 86 11.96 4.98 -7.69
C LEU A 86 12.81 4.25 -6.64
N LEU A 87 13.94 3.67 -7.04
CA LEU A 87 14.88 3.02 -6.14
C LEU A 87 15.54 4.01 -5.17
N ILE A 88 15.88 5.22 -5.64
CA ILE A 88 16.42 6.27 -4.77
C ILE A 88 15.39 6.68 -3.71
N ILE A 89 14.15 6.96 -4.13
CA ILE A 89 13.06 7.31 -3.21
C ILE A 89 12.85 6.21 -2.18
N TRP A 90 12.79 4.95 -2.63
CA TRP A 90 12.65 3.79 -1.75
C TRP A 90 13.80 3.66 -0.76
N SER A 91 15.04 3.87 -1.21
CA SER A 91 16.23 3.86 -0.36
C SER A 91 16.19 4.94 0.73
N VAL A 92 15.72 6.13 0.39
CA VAL A 92 15.52 7.22 1.37
C VAL A 92 14.49 6.83 2.43
N PHE A 93 13.36 6.22 2.02
CA PHE A 93 12.37 5.72 2.98
C PHE A 93 12.95 4.67 3.92
N VAL A 94 13.68 3.68 3.38
CA VAL A 94 14.34 2.64 4.18
C VAL A 94 15.31 3.27 5.18
N LEU A 95 16.10 4.25 4.76
CA LEU A 95 17.04 4.96 5.62
C LEU A 95 16.33 5.70 6.77
N VAL A 96 15.24 6.42 6.48
CA VAL A 96 14.43 7.12 7.49
C VAL A 96 13.85 6.12 8.49
N PHE A 97 13.29 4.99 8.02
CA PHE A 97 12.75 3.96 8.91
C PHE A 97 13.84 3.29 9.76
N THR A 98 15.02 3.08 9.19
CA THR A 98 16.17 2.52 9.92
C THR A 98 16.61 3.47 11.04
N ILE A 99 16.73 4.76 10.75
CA ILE A 99 17.05 5.79 11.76
C ILE A 99 15.99 5.82 12.84
N LYS A 100 14.69 5.80 12.47
CA LYS A 100 13.59 5.73 13.43
C LYS A 100 13.67 4.48 14.30
N GLY A 101 13.93 3.31 13.71
CA GLY A 101 14.08 2.06 14.45
C GLY A 101 15.25 2.09 15.43
N TYR A 102 16.40 2.65 15.01
CA TYR A 102 17.55 2.84 15.88
C TYR A 102 17.25 3.78 17.04
N TRP A 103 16.53 4.89 16.77
CA TRP A 103 16.06 5.82 17.80
C TRP A 103 15.15 5.11 18.81
N GLN A 104 14.17 4.36 18.33
CA GLN A 104 13.23 3.60 19.18
C GLN A 104 13.95 2.56 20.06
N LYS A 105 15.00 1.93 19.55
CA LYS A 105 15.82 0.98 20.30
C LYS A 105 16.53 1.66 21.48
N ASN A 106 17.06 2.88 21.30
CA ASN A 106 17.87 3.55 22.29
C ASN A 106 17.06 4.39 23.29
N TYR A 107 15.96 4.98 22.85
CA TYR A 107 15.16 5.95 23.63
C TYR A 107 13.74 5.45 23.92
N GLY A 108 13.39 4.25 23.45
CA GLY A 108 12.07 3.69 23.62
C GLY A 108 11.05 4.19 22.58
N PHE A 109 9.85 3.64 22.67
CA PHE A 109 8.74 3.99 21.78
C PHE A 109 8.08 5.31 22.24
N SER A 110 7.73 6.17 21.27
CA SER A 110 6.91 7.34 21.56
C SER A 110 5.49 6.92 21.98
N SER A 111 4.77 7.81 22.69
CA SER A 111 3.38 7.54 23.10
C SER A 111 2.46 7.20 21.91
N LYS A 112 2.72 7.79 20.74
CA LYS A 112 1.98 7.50 19.50
C LYS A 112 2.32 6.12 18.95
N ASP A 113 3.58 5.72 19.00
CA ASP A 113 4.01 4.39 18.54
C ASP A 113 3.46 3.30 19.46
N LEU A 114 3.43 3.53 20.78
CA LEU A 114 2.81 2.62 21.76
C LEU A 114 1.31 2.49 21.53
N TYR A 115 0.62 3.60 21.26
CA TYR A 115 -0.80 3.57 20.92
C TYR A 115 -1.05 2.76 19.64
N PHE A 116 -0.24 2.96 18.62
CA PHE A 116 -0.33 2.23 17.36
C PHE A 116 -0.08 0.73 17.55
N LEU A 117 0.93 0.35 18.35
CA LEU A 117 1.21 -1.04 18.70
C LEU A 117 0.07 -1.66 19.51
N HIS A 118 -0.55 -0.92 20.43
CA HIS A 118 -1.68 -1.39 21.23
C HIS A 118 -2.94 -1.60 20.38
N VAL A 119 -3.25 -0.67 19.49
CA VAL A 119 -4.47 -0.71 18.69
C VAL A 119 -4.36 -1.70 17.52
N LEU A 120 -3.20 -1.76 16.84
CA LEU A 120 -3.01 -2.61 15.67
C LEU A 120 -2.30 -3.93 15.98
N GLY A 121 -1.48 -3.96 17.01
CA GLY A 121 -0.64 -5.11 17.32
C GLY A 121 -1.33 -6.20 18.12
N GLY A 122 -2.40 -5.90 18.84
CA GLY A 122 -3.09 -6.89 19.69
C GLY A 122 -2.14 -7.60 20.67
N TRP A 123 -0.99 -7.00 20.97
CA TRP A 123 0.02 -7.60 21.84
C TRP A 123 -0.54 -7.70 23.23
N ARG A 124 -0.98 -8.88 23.54
CA ARG A 124 -1.22 -9.28 24.92
C ARG A 124 0.16 -9.46 25.57
N THR A 125 0.50 -8.57 26.44
CA THR A 125 1.51 -8.85 27.47
C THR A 125 1.01 -9.91 28.40
#